data_85063cab79f50b5896c8c643912e8a22
#
_entry.id   85063cab79f50b5896c8c643912e8a22
#
_cell.length_a   1.000
_cell.length_b   1.000
_cell.length_c   1.000
_cell.angle_alpha   90.00
_cell.angle_beta   90.00
_cell.angle_gamma   90.00
#
_symmetry.space_group_name_H-M   'P 1'
#
loop_
_entity.id
_entity.type
_entity.pdbx_description
1 polymer ?
#
loop_
_entity_poly.entity_id
_entity_poly.type
_entity_poly.pdbx_seq_one_letter_code
_entity_poly.pdbx_strand_id
1 'polypeptide(L)' 'MNDLLSKIHSEFGEFTLNSQKGEEGNKSAARRARKATLILEKLFKEYRKQSLDSND' A
#
# COMPACT_ATOMS: atom_id res chain seq x y z
N MET A 1 -7.80 7.14 -12.35
CA MET A 1 -7.16 5.82 -12.26
C MET A 1 -5.65 5.92 -12.11
N ASN A 2 -5.00 6.80 -12.88
CA ASN A 2 -3.55 6.93 -12.79
C ASN A 2 -3.08 7.37 -11.41
N ASP A 3 -3.78 8.34 -10.81
CA ASP A 3 -3.41 8.81 -9.48
C ASP A 3 -3.53 7.70 -8.44
N LEU A 4 -4.57 6.88 -8.57
CA LEU A 4 -4.77 5.78 -7.65
C LEU A 4 -3.65 4.75 -7.78
N LEU A 5 -3.29 4.40 -9.01
CA LEU A 5 -2.19 3.45 -9.23
C LEU A 5 -0.87 4.00 -8.69
N SER A 6 -0.63 5.30 -8.88
CA SER A 6 0.58 5.93 -8.35
C SER A 6 0.62 5.81 -6.83
N LYS A 7 -0.51 6.04 -6.17
CA LYS A 7 -0.57 5.92 -4.71
C LYS A 7 -0.31 4.49 -4.26
N ILE A 8 -0.88 3.52 -4.98
CA ILE A 8 -0.68 2.12 -4.66
C ILE A 8 0.79 1.74 -4.78
N HIS A 9 1.42 2.13 -5.88
CA HIS A 9 2.84 1.80 -6.09
C HIS A 9 3.72 2.48 -5.05
N SER A 10 3.44 3.73 -4.74
CA SER A 10 4.22 4.47 -3.75
C SER A 10 4.10 3.82 -2.38
N GLU A 11 2.88 3.47 -1.98
CA GLU A 11 2.66 2.87 -0.67
C GLU A 11 3.23 1.47 -0.59
N PHE A 12 3.17 0.74 -1.70
CA PHE A 12 3.76 -0.60 -1.74
C PHE A 12 5.27 -0.53 -1.58
N GLY A 13 5.91 0.47 -2.19
CA GLY A 13 7.34 0.70 -2.01
C GLY A 13 7.70 0.99 -0.56
N GLU A 14 6.89 1.82 0.10
CA GLU A 14 7.08 2.11 1.51
C GLU A 14 6.93 0.85 2.36
N PHE A 15 5.93 0.04 2.04
CA PHE A 15 5.74 -1.21 2.76
C PHE A 15 6.95 -2.12 2.61
N THR A 16 7.43 -2.28 1.37
CA THR A 16 8.56 -3.15 1.11
C THR A 16 9.80 -2.72 1.89
N LEU A 17 10.10 -1.42 1.82
CA LEU A 17 11.27 -0.89 2.52
C LEU A 17 11.16 -1.07 4.03
N ASN A 18 10.00 -0.70 4.58
CA ASN A 18 9.84 -0.74 6.03
C ASN A 18 9.72 -2.17 6.57
N SER A 19 9.12 -3.07 5.79
CA SER A 19 9.04 -4.45 6.23
C SER A 19 10.42 -5.10 6.29
N GLN A 20 11.30 -4.77 5.35
CA GLN A 20 12.68 -5.27 5.38
C GLN A 20 13.42 -4.76 6.61
N LYS A 21 13.29 -3.47 6.89
CA LYS A 21 13.93 -2.89 8.07
C LYS A 21 13.38 -3.47 9.35
N GLY A 22 12.07 -3.75 9.36
CA GLY A 22 11.45 -4.37 10.52
C GLY A 22 11.99 -5.77 10.77
N GLU A 23 12.24 -6.53 9.71
CA GLU A 23 12.85 -7.84 9.81
C GLU A 23 14.23 -7.78 10.45
N GLU A 24 14.93 -6.67 10.19
CA GLU A 24 16.28 -6.46 10.72
C GLU A 24 16.28 -5.96 12.15
N GLY A 25 15.09 -5.78 12.75
CA GLY A 25 15.00 -5.38 14.14
C GLY A 25 14.57 -3.95 14.37
N ASN A 26 14.27 -3.20 13.32
CA ASN A 26 13.83 -1.81 13.45
C ASN A 26 12.33 -1.78 13.77
N LYS A 27 12.01 -1.54 15.05
CA LYS A 27 10.62 -1.58 15.49
C LYS A 27 9.77 -0.47 14.90
N SER A 28 10.36 0.71 14.70
CA SER A 28 9.63 1.81 14.08
C SER A 28 9.28 1.48 12.64
N ALA A 29 10.19 0.86 11.92
CA ALA A 29 9.94 0.47 10.54
C ALA A 29 8.86 -0.61 10.48
N ALA A 30 8.89 -1.57 11.40
CA ALA A 30 7.84 -2.60 11.46
C ALA A 30 6.47 -1.96 11.67
N ARG A 31 6.40 -0.95 12.52
CA ARG A 31 5.13 -0.25 12.76
C ARG A 31 4.65 0.46 11.50
N ARG A 32 5.58 1.11 10.78
CA ARG A 32 5.21 1.77 9.53
C ARG A 32 4.76 0.78 8.48
N ALA A 33 5.36 -0.41 8.44
CA ALA A 33 4.94 -1.45 7.51
C ALA A 33 3.51 -1.89 7.80
N ARG A 34 3.18 -2.08 9.08
CA ARG A 34 1.81 -2.46 9.43
C ARG A 34 0.81 -1.36 9.05
N LYS A 35 1.19 -0.10 9.26
CA LYS A 35 0.33 1.00 8.87
C LYS A 35 0.13 1.02 7.36
N ALA A 36 1.17 0.74 6.61
CA ALA A 36 1.08 0.71 5.15
C ALA A 36 0.12 -0.35 4.66
N THR A 37 0.01 -1.49 5.37
CA THR A 37 -0.95 -2.51 4.95
C THR A 37 -2.39 -2.01 5.05
N LEU A 38 -2.69 -1.20 6.06
CA LEU A 38 -4.02 -0.64 6.19
C LEU A 38 -4.33 0.35 5.08
N ILE A 39 -3.34 1.15 4.72
CA ILE A 39 -3.51 2.11 3.61
C ILE A 39 -3.68 1.37 2.31
N LEU A 40 -2.86 0.34 2.07
CA LEU A 40 -2.96 -0.46 0.86
C LEU A 40 -4.32 -1.15 0.75
N GLU A 41 -4.84 -1.62 1.87
CA GLU A 41 -6.15 -2.27 1.88
C GLU A 41 -7.23 -1.34 1.34
N LYS A 42 -7.21 -0.09 1.80
CA LYS A 42 -8.18 0.90 1.33
C LYS A 42 -7.98 1.22 -0.15
N LEU A 43 -6.73 1.35 -0.56
CA LEU A 43 -6.43 1.65 -1.96
C LEU A 43 -6.83 0.51 -2.87
N PHE A 44 -6.63 -0.73 -2.43
CA PHE A 44 -7.02 -1.89 -3.23
C PHE A 44 -8.54 -1.97 -3.38
N LYS A 45 -9.27 -1.65 -2.33
CA LYS A 45 -10.73 -1.61 -2.43
C LYS A 45 -11.19 -0.55 -3.42
N GLU A 46 -10.53 0.60 -3.37
CA GLU A 46 -10.86 1.68 -4.31
C GLU A 46 -10.55 1.26 -5.73
N TYR A 47 -9.44 0.57 -5.92
CA TYR A 47 -9.08 0.08 -7.25
C TYR A 47 -10.15 -0.87 -7.80
N ARG A 48 -10.60 -1.82 -6.97
CA ARG A 48 -11.62 -2.76 -7.43
C ARG A 48 -12.90 -2.02 -7.81
N LYS A 49 -13.30 -1.04 -7.01
CA LYS A 49 -14.50 -0.28 -7.29
C LYS A 49 -14.40 0.47 -8.60
N GLN A 50 -13.28 1.18 -8.80
CA GLN A 50 -13.13 1.96 -10.03
C GLN A 50 -13.01 1.07 -11.25
N SER A 51 -12.33 -0.07 -11.10
CA SER A 51 -12.17 -1.01 -12.20
C SER A 51 -13.50 -1.60 -12.64
N LEU A 52 -14.36 -1.94 -11.68
CA LEU A 52 -15.69 -2.45 -12.01
C LEU A 52 -16.53 -1.40 -12.69
N ASP A 53 -16.46 -0.17 -12.21
CA ASP A 53 -17.27 0.91 -12.78
C ASP A 53 -16.86 1.24 -14.21
N SER A 54 -15.57 1.12 -14.51
CA SER A 54 -15.07 1.53 -15.82
C SER A 54 -14.97 0.38 -16.82
N ASN A 55 -15.25 -0.83 -16.42
CA ASN A 55 -15.11 -2.00 -17.28
C ASN A 55 -16.43 -2.47 -17.88
N ASP A 56 -17.36 -1.62 -17.95
CA ASP A 56 -18.66 -2.03 -18.52
C ASP A 56 -18.79 -1.84 -20.02
#